data_9717fa38295c77e09e98023fd248bb7b
#
_entry.id   9717fa38295c77e09e98023fd248bb7b
#
_cell.length_a   1.000
_cell.length_b   1.000
_cell.length_c   1.000
_cell.angle_alpha   90.00
_cell.angle_beta   90.00
_cell.angle_gamma   90.00
#
_symmetry.space_group_name_H-M   'P 1'
#
loop_
_entity.id
_entity.type
_entity.pdbx_description
1 polymer ?
#
loop_
_entity_poly.entity_id
_entity_poly.type
_entity_poly.pdbx_seq_one_letter_code
_entity_poly.pdbx_strand_id
1 'polypeptide(L)'
;FQKEFGGKVMLSEDKLEAEIQYNKYDVFKKLFSWYMYVGVLMFAFVIVQIFNKKKWVNYGVKFLHGTIILLFILHLAGLIVRWYISGHAPWSDAYESMIYVAWATMFFGVAFGRKSELTVASTAFVTAMILMIAHWNWMDPSIANLQPVLNSYWLMIHVAVIVASYGPFTLAMILGLVSLFLIIFTNKKNKAKMELNIKEITYINELALTLGLVMLTIGNFLGGQWANESWGRYWGWDPKETW
;
A
#
# COMPACT_ATOMS: atom_id res chain seq x y z
N PHE A 1 24.77 16.15 28.82
CA PHE A 1 24.20 14.80 28.65
C PHE A 1 25.21 13.89 27.91
N GLN A 2 25.74 14.28 26.74
CA GLN A 2 26.71 13.50 25.98
C GLN A 2 28.03 13.22 26.75
N LYS A 3 28.53 14.16 27.52
CA LYS A 3 29.77 14.04 28.31
C LYS A 3 29.59 13.23 29.58
N GLU A 4 28.38 13.12 30.13
CA GLU A 4 28.10 12.51 31.42
C GLU A 4 27.77 10.99 31.36
N PHE A 5 27.19 10.54 30.20
CA PHE A 5 26.72 9.16 30.05
C PHE A 5 27.52 8.33 29.04
N GLY A 6 28.77 8.69 28.77
CA GLY A 6 29.79 7.86 28.13
C GLY A 6 29.38 7.06 26.91
N GLY A 7 28.99 7.75 25.90
CA GLY A 7 28.79 7.37 24.53
C GLY A 7 28.97 5.94 24.06
N LYS A 8 27.90 5.15 23.92
CA LYS A 8 27.88 4.05 22.94
C LYS A 8 26.60 3.93 22.14
N VAL A 9 25.59 4.77 22.40
CA VAL A 9 24.32 4.78 21.64
C VAL A 9 23.88 6.22 21.39
N MET A 10 24.62 6.94 20.56
CA MET A 10 24.12 8.19 20.04
C MET A 10 23.77 8.01 18.56
N LEU A 11 22.51 8.31 18.23
CA LEU A 11 22.08 8.57 16.86
C LEU A 11 23.04 9.56 16.24
N SER A 12 23.51 9.32 15.02
CA SER A 12 24.29 10.31 14.28
C SER A 12 23.49 11.60 14.17
N GLU A 13 24.14 12.75 14.20
CA GLU A 13 23.48 14.06 14.05
C GLU A 13 22.60 14.09 12.81
N ASP A 14 23.06 13.46 11.72
CA ASP A 14 22.31 13.33 10.46
C ASP A 14 20.99 12.59 10.62
N LYS A 15 20.94 11.51 11.41
CA LYS A 15 19.71 10.76 11.67
C LYS A 15 18.73 11.55 12.53
N LEU A 16 19.23 12.28 13.51
CA LEU A 16 18.41 13.15 14.35
C LEU A 16 17.77 14.27 13.54
N GLU A 17 18.55 14.91 12.67
CA GLU A 17 18.03 15.96 11.78
C GLU A 17 17.00 15.40 10.80
N ALA A 18 17.27 14.23 10.21
CA ALA A 18 16.32 13.55 9.33
C ALA A 18 15.00 13.21 10.04
N GLU A 19 15.06 12.76 11.32
CA GLU A 19 13.87 12.46 12.12
C GLU A 19 13.07 13.73 12.45
N ILE A 20 13.74 14.82 12.81
CA ILE A 20 13.09 16.13 13.06
C ILE A 20 12.36 16.60 11.81
N GLN A 21 13.00 16.51 10.65
CA GLN A 21 12.38 16.90 9.38
C GLN A 21 11.23 15.96 9.01
N TYR A 22 11.41 14.65 9.16
CA TYR A 22 10.37 13.65 8.90
C TYR A 22 9.11 13.94 9.73
N ASN A 23 9.25 14.15 11.03
CA ASN A 23 8.15 14.47 11.94
C ASN A 23 7.50 15.84 11.61
N LYS A 24 8.30 16.83 11.24
CA LYS A 24 7.82 18.16 10.83
C LYS A 24 6.97 18.12 9.55
N TYR A 25 7.37 17.32 8.58
CA TYR A 25 6.67 17.23 7.29
C TYR A 25 5.43 16.34 7.35
N ASP A 26 5.34 15.39 8.28
CA ASP A 26 4.25 14.40 8.41
C ASP A 26 3.79 13.86 7.04
N VAL A 27 4.75 13.21 6.36
CA VAL A 27 4.65 12.85 4.94
C VAL A 27 3.43 11.99 4.65
N PHE A 28 3.16 10.97 5.48
CA PHE A 28 2.07 10.03 5.23
C PHE A 28 0.68 10.64 5.44
N LYS A 29 0.54 11.59 6.37
CA LYS A 29 -0.70 12.35 6.55
C LYS A 29 -1.01 13.24 5.35
N LYS A 30 0.02 13.89 4.79
CA LYS A 30 -0.13 14.67 3.55
C LYS A 30 -0.46 13.77 2.37
N LEU A 31 0.22 12.62 2.25
CA LEU A 31 -0.05 11.63 1.20
C LEU A 31 -1.48 11.10 1.26
N PHE A 32 -2.02 10.81 2.46
CA PHE A 32 -3.42 10.47 2.63
C PHE A 32 -4.34 11.50 1.96
N SER A 33 -4.17 12.77 2.31
CA SER A 33 -5.00 13.85 1.79
C SER A 33 -4.87 13.99 0.27
N TRP A 34 -3.66 13.96 -0.25
CA TRP A 34 -3.41 14.09 -1.69
C TRP A 34 -3.94 12.90 -2.49
N TYR A 35 -3.72 11.66 -2.03
CA TYR A 35 -4.30 10.47 -2.68
C TYR A 35 -5.82 10.52 -2.68
N MET A 36 -6.44 10.99 -1.59
CA MET A 36 -7.89 11.12 -1.50
C MET A 36 -8.41 12.11 -2.53
N TYR A 37 -7.88 13.34 -2.56
CA TYR A 37 -8.34 14.37 -3.49
C TYR A 37 -8.08 14.00 -4.96
N VAL A 38 -6.86 13.57 -5.27
CA VAL A 38 -6.48 13.23 -6.64
C VAL A 38 -7.20 11.97 -7.12
N GLY A 39 -7.32 10.95 -6.26
CA GLY A 39 -8.01 9.70 -6.58
C GLY A 39 -9.50 9.92 -6.85
N VAL A 40 -10.21 10.63 -5.98
CA VAL A 40 -11.64 10.95 -6.17
C VAL A 40 -11.84 11.81 -7.44
N LEU A 41 -11.00 12.82 -7.63
CA LEU A 41 -11.09 13.69 -8.82
C LEU A 41 -10.83 12.89 -10.10
N MET A 42 -9.79 12.05 -10.11
CA MET A 42 -9.50 11.19 -11.25
C MET A 42 -10.64 10.20 -11.52
N PHE A 43 -11.22 9.60 -10.47
CA PHE A 43 -12.36 8.70 -10.62
C PHE A 43 -13.54 9.41 -11.27
N ALA A 44 -13.88 10.63 -10.84
CA ALA A 44 -14.93 11.43 -11.45
C ALA A 44 -14.63 11.75 -12.93
N PHE A 45 -13.40 12.14 -13.25
CA PHE A 45 -12.98 12.41 -14.63
C PHE A 45 -13.07 11.16 -15.53
N VAL A 46 -12.68 9.98 -15.01
CA VAL A 46 -12.77 8.71 -15.75
C VAL A 46 -14.23 8.33 -16.00
N ILE A 47 -15.12 8.50 -15.02
CA ILE A 47 -16.56 8.28 -15.24
C ILE A 47 -17.08 9.20 -16.36
N VAL A 48 -16.73 10.50 -16.31
CA VAL A 48 -17.11 11.43 -17.39
C VAL A 48 -16.52 10.99 -18.74
N GLN A 49 -15.28 10.50 -18.79
CA GLN A 49 -14.59 10.01 -19.98
C GLN A 49 -15.32 8.82 -20.63
N ILE A 50 -15.87 7.90 -19.82
CA ILE A 50 -16.64 6.76 -20.32
C ILE A 50 -17.86 7.23 -21.15
N PHE A 51 -18.52 8.30 -20.70
CA PHE A 51 -19.71 8.83 -21.38
C PHE A 51 -19.38 9.89 -22.45
N ASN A 52 -18.33 10.71 -22.24
CA ASN A 52 -18.01 11.86 -23.06
C ASN A 52 -16.50 11.98 -23.33
N LYS A 53 -16.06 11.52 -24.50
CA LYS A 53 -14.65 11.50 -24.94
C LYS A 53 -14.15 12.87 -25.44
N LYS A 54 -14.32 13.93 -24.64
CA LYS A 54 -13.74 15.25 -24.97
C LYS A 54 -12.23 15.27 -24.75
N LYS A 55 -11.49 15.96 -25.61
CA LYS A 55 -10.00 16.04 -25.51
C LYS A 55 -9.52 16.57 -24.17
N TRP A 56 -10.18 17.59 -23.60
CA TRP A 56 -9.80 18.18 -22.32
C TRP A 56 -9.96 17.20 -21.14
N VAL A 57 -10.98 16.30 -21.18
CA VAL A 57 -11.17 15.25 -20.18
C VAL A 57 -9.99 14.27 -20.23
N ASN A 58 -9.59 13.86 -21.43
CA ASN A 58 -8.44 12.97 -21.61
C ASN A 58 -7.12 13.58 -21.10
N TYR A 59 -6.91 14.88 -21.31
CA TYR A 59 -5.74 15.59 -20.75
C TYR A 59 -5.82 15.66 -19.22
N GLY A 60 -7.00 15.92 -18.66
CA GLY A 60 -7.22 15.92 -17.22
C GLY A 60 -6.91 14.57 -16.59
N VAL A 61 -7.42 13.47 -17.16
CA VAL A 61 -7.13 12.10 -16.67
C VAL A 61 -5.64 11.80 -16.72
N LYS A 62 -4.94 12.11 -17.82
CA LYS A 62 -3.51 11.90 -17.95
C LYS A 62 -2.69 12.71 -16.95
N PHE A 63 -3.06 13.94 -16.69
CA PHE A 63 -2.43 14.80 -15.71
C PHE A 63 -2.59 14.23 -14.29
N LEU A 64 -3.82 13.84 -13.93
CA LEU A 64 -4.12 13.24 -12.62
C LEU A 64 -3.41 11.88 -12.45
N HIS A 65 -3.35 11.08 -13.50
CA HIS A 65 -2.56 9.84 -13.51
C HIS A 65 -1.08 10.10 -13.22
N GLY A 66 -0.48 11.07 -13.90
CA GLY A 66 0.91 11.48 -13.65
C GLY A 66 1.12 11.97 -12.21
N THR A 67 0.14 12.70 -11.65
CA THR A 67 0.17 13.13 -10.24
C THR A 67 0.13 11.94 -9.29
N ILE A 68 -0.69 10.91 -9.55
CA ILE A 68 -0.74 9.69 -8.74
C ILE A 68 0.60 8.95 -8.77
N ILE A 69 1.25 8.86 -9.93
CA ILE A 69 2.59 8.27 -10.04
C ILE A 69 3.62 9.05 -9.20
N LEU A 70 3.55 10.38 -9.23
CA LEU A 70 4.42 11.21 -8.39
C LEU A 70 4.17 10.96 -6.90
N LEU A 71 2.91 10.88 -6.47
CA LEU A 71 2.56 10.55 -5.08
C LEU A 71 3.06 9.16 -4.69
N PHE A 72 2.99 8.19 -5.59
CA PHE A 72 3.53 6.85 -5.38
C PHE A 72 5.06 6.85 -5.16
N ILE A 73 5.79 7.66 -5.93
CA ILE A 73 7.24 7.82 -5.74
C ILE A 73 7.54 8.51 -4.41
N LEU A 74 6.79 9.55 -4.05
CA LEU A 74 6.93 10.23 -2.75
C LEU A 74 6.61 9.30 -1.58
N HIS A 75 5.65 8.40 -1.75
CA HIS A 75 5.31 7.38 -0.75
C HIS A 75 6.50 6.42 -0.54
N LEU A 76 7.10 5.92 -1.62
CA LEU A 76 8.32 5.11 -1.54
C LEU A 76 9.46 5.87 -0.87
N ALA A 77 9.68 7.13 -1.22
CA ALA A 77 10.69 7.96 -0.59
C ALA A 77 10.45 8.10 0.92
N GLY A 78 9.19 8.28 1.35
CA GLY A 78 8.82 8.32 2.77
C GLY A 78 9.15 7.02 3.50
N LEU A 79 8.89 5.85 2.89
CA LEU A 79 9.27 4.53 3.45
C LEU A 79 10.79 4.37 3.56
N ILE A 80 11.54 4.80 2.55
CA ILE A 80 13.01 4.74 2.57
C ILE A 80 13.60 5.64 3.67
N VAL A 81 13.08 6.86 3.82
CA VAL A 81 13.51 7.78 4.88
C VAL A 81 13.22 7.19 6.25
N ARG A 82 12.03 6.60 6.45
CA ARG A 82 11.69 5.93 7.70
C ARG A 82 12.63 4.76 7.98
N TRP A 83 12.94 3.93 6.99
CA TRP A 83 13.94 2.86 7.10
C TRP A 83 15.31 3.38 7.53
N TYR A 84 15.76 4.47 6.91
CA TYR A 84 17.05 5.09 7.24
C TYR A 84 17.11 5.57 8.70
N ILE A 85 16.05 6.19 9.19
CA ILE A 85 15.95 6.72 10.56
C ILE A 85 15.88 5.57 11.57
N SER A 86 14.95 4.63 11.38
CA SER A 86 14.67 3.52 12.31
C SER A 86 15.80 2.49 12.34
N GLY A 87 16.56 2.33 11.25
CA GLY A 87 17.57 1.28 11.09
C GLY A 87 17.00 -0.14 10.90
N HIS A 88 15.68 -0.28 10.79
CA HIS A 88 15.00 -1.54 10.50
C HIS A 88 13.97 -1.36 9.38
N ALA A 89 13.51 -2.49 8.82
CA ALA A 89 12.58 -2.48 7.70
C ALA A 89 11.22 -1.85 8.10
N PRO A 90 10.63 -0.97 7.25
CA PRO A 90 9.42 -0.21 7.57
C PRO A 90 8.13 -1.04 7.44
N TRP A 91 8.09 -2.22 8.07
CA TRP A 91 6.94 -3.12 8.23
C TRP A 91 7.02 -3.93 9.52
N SER A 92 7.71 -3.38 10.53
CA SER A 92 8.01 -4.08 11.78
C SER A 92 6.96 -3.85 12.86
N ASP A 93 6.16 -2.81 12.75
CA ASP A 93 5.04 -2.51 13.64
C ASP A 93 3.71 -2.37 12.89
N ALA A 94 2.61 -2.14 13.63
CA ALA A 94 1.27 -2.04 13.04
C ALA A 94 1.13 -0.82 12.12
N TYR A 95 1.66 0.34 12.53
CA TYR A 95 1.64 1.55 11.73
C TYR A 95 2.47 1.39 10.44
N GLU A 96 3.68 0.88 10.57
CA GLU A 96 4.57 0.61 9.43
C GLU A 96 3.96 -0.38 8.45
N SER A 97 3.36 -1.45 8.96
CA SER A 97 2.67 -2.45 8.14
C SER A 97 1.54 -1.81 7.33
N MET A 98 0.75 -0.91 7.93
CA MET A 98 -0.34 -0.22 7.24
C MET A 98 0.16 0.72 6.14
N ILE A 99 1.18 1.53 6.39
CA ILE A 99 1.74 2.39 5.34
C ILE A 99 2.40 1.58 4.23
N TYR A 100 3.00 0.44 4.56
CA TYR A 100 3.56 -0.48 3.58
C TYR A 100 2.48 -1.18 2.73
N VAL A 101 1.38 -1.65 3.34
CA VAL A 101 0.21 -2.17 2.59
C VAL A 101 -0.36 -1.12 1.65
N ALA A 102 -0.48 0.13 2.10
CA ALA A 102 -0.96 1.23 1.26
C ALA A 102 -0.05 1.42 0.02
N TRP A 103 1.27 1.40 0.22
CA TRP A 103 2.24 1.47 -0.88
C TRP A 103 2.14 0.26 -1.80
N ALA A 104 2.09 -0.97 -1.27
CA ALA A 104 1.96 -2.19 -2.05
C ALA A 104 0.66 -2.20 -2.86
N THR A 105 -0.47 -1.77 -2.28
CA THR A 105 -1.74 -1.63 -2.99
C THR A 105 -1.60 -0.70 -4.19
N MET A 106 -0.97 0.48 -4.00
CA MET A 106 -0.75 1.41 -5.09
C MET A 106 0.23 0.87 -6.15
N PHE A 107 1.28 0.15 -5.72
CA PHE A 107 2.21 -0.52 -6.62
C PHE A 107 1.49 -1.47 -7.59
N PHE A 108 0.66 -2.37 -7.07
CA PHE A 108 -0.09 -3.31 -7.90
C PHE A 108 -1.17 -2.60 -8.72
N GLY A 109 -1.79 -1.54 -8.18
CA GLY A 109 -2.73 -0.71 -8.93
C GLY A 109 -2.10 -0.05 -10.15
N VAL A 110 -0.91 0.51 -10.01
CA VAL A 110 -0.14 1.09 -11.14
C VAL A 110 0.38 0.01 -12.09
N ALA A 111 0.89 -1.11 -11.55
CA ALA A 111 1.46 -2.19 -12.36
C ALA A 111 0.42 -2.85 -13.26
N PHE A 112 -0.75 -3.18 -12.72
CA PHE A 112 -1.83 -3.84 -13.45
C PHE A 112 -2.73 -2.85 -14.18
N GLY A 113 -2.90 -1.65 -13.63
CA GLY A 113 -3.73 -0.58 -14.19
C GLY A 113 -3.09 0.23 -15.32
N ARG A 114 -1.95 -0.19 -15.90
CA ARG A 114 -1.23 0.57 -16.95
C ARG A 114 -2.10 1.03 -18.12
N LYS A 115 -3.15 0.28 -18.46
CA LYS A 115 -4.10 0.57 -19.52
C LYS A 115 -5.48 0.95 -19.00
N SER A 116 -5.73 0.78 -17.70
CA SER A 116 -7.02 1.02 -17.05
C SER A 116 -6.93 2.19 -16.09
N GLU A 117 -7.30 3.36 -16.57
CA GLU A 117 -7.36 4.60 -15.77
C GLU A 117 -8.32 4.46 -14.57
N LEU A 118 -9.38 3.66 -14.73
CA LEU A 118 -10.34 3.40 -13.68
C LEU A 118 -9.73 2.57 -12.54
N THR A 119 -8.88 1.59 -12.87
CA THR A 119 -8.12 0.80 -11.89
C THR A 119 -7.22 1.71 -11.06
N VAL A 120 -6.43 2.58 -11.70
CA VAL A 120 -5.50 3.48 -11.01
C VAL A 120 -6.24 4.46 -10.08
N ALA A 121 -7.35 5.04 -10.56
CA ALA A 121 -8.16 5.96 -9.76
C ALA A 121 -8.78 5.27 -8.53
N SER A 122 -9.36 4.08 -8.72
CA SER A 122 -9.96 3.28 -7.64
C SER A 122 -8.92 2.87 -6.61
N THR A 123 -7.71 2.49 -7.06
CA THR A 123 -6.61 2.10 -6.19
C THR A 123 -6.10 3.29 -5.38
N ALA A 124 -5.96 4.47 -5.98
CA ALA A 124 -5.54 5.67 -5.26
C ALA A 124 -6.52 6.03 -4.13
N PHE A 125 -7.82 5.90 -4.37
CA PHE A 125 -8.83 6.09 -3.34
C PHE A 125 -8.67 5.10 -2.17
N VAL A 126 -8.49 3.81 -2.45
CA VAL A 126 -8.30 2.80 -1.39
C VAL A 126 -6.95 2.98 -0.66
N THR A 127 -5.90 3.32 -1.37
CA THR A 127 -4.61 3.69 -0.77
C THR A 127 -4.79 4.83 0.25
N ALA A 128 -5.57 5.85 -0.10
CA ALA A 128 -5.91 6.92 0.83
C ALA A 128 -6.69 6.41 2.05
N MET A 129 -7.66 5.51 1.87
CA MET A 129 -8.42 4.92 2.99
C MET A 129 -7.51 4.13 3.95
N ILE A 130 -6.56 3.36 3.43
CA ILE A 130 -5.58 2.63 4.26
C ILE A 130 -4.71 3.61 5.04
N LEU A 131 -4.19 4.66 4.39
CA LEU A 131 -3.40 5.69 5.06
C LEU A 131 -4.22 6.47 6.09
N MET A 132 -5.52 6.68 5.85
CA MET A 132 -6.44 7.28 6.84
C MET A 132 -6.52 6.41 8.11
N ILE A 133 -6.69 5.11 7.96
CA ILE A 133 -6.74 4.17 9.09
C ILE A 133 -5.41 4.18 9.85
N ALA A 134 -4.26 4.22 9.16
CA ALA A 134 -2.95 4.31 9.79
C ALA A 134 -2.78 5.58 10.64
N HIS A 135 -3.44 6.68 10.25
CA HIS A 135 -3.40 7.96 10.98
C HIS A 135 -4.47 8.10 12.06
N TRP A 136 -5.39 7.17 12.15
CA TRP A 136 -6.38 7.18 13.23
C TRP A 136 -5.71 6.90 14.57
N ASN A 137 -6.23 7.45 15.67
CA ASN A 137 -5.67 7.38 17.02
C ASN A 137 -5.42 5.98 17.60
N TRP A 138 -5.54 4.94 16.80
CA TRP A 138 -5.32 3.55 17.18
C TRP A 138 -3.89 3.07 16.93
N MET A 139 -3.12 3.79 16.12
CA MET A 139 -1.75 3.42 15.76
C MET A 139 -0.78 4.53 16.14
N ASP A 140 0.33 4.12 16.74
CA ASP A 140 1.41 5.02 17.12
C ASP A 140 2.36 5.23 15.93
N PRO A 141 2.49 6.44 15.39
CA PRO A 141 3.41 6.73 14.30
C PRO A 141 4.86 6.88 14.75
N SER A 142 5.15 6.86 16.05
CA SER A 142 6.52 7.02 16.59
C SER A 142 7.45 5.92 16.08
N ILE A 143 8.74 6.25 15.98
CA ILE A 143 9.78 5.29 15.61
C ILE A 143 10.29 4.65 16.89
N ALA A 144 9.92 3.39 17.13
CA ALA A 144 10.35 2.63 18.31
C ALA A 144 11.49 1.68 17.95
N ASN A 145 12.30 1.33 18.98
CA ASN A 145 13.31 0.29 18.83
C ASN A 145 12.66 -1.08 18.75
N LEU A 146 13.10 -1.90 17.79
CA LEU A 146 12.66 -3.29 17.67
C LEU A 146 13.04 -4.11 18.90
N GLN A 147 12.10 -4.92 19.36
CA GLN A 147 12.42 -5.95 20.38
C GLN A 147 13.37 -6.99 19.77
N PRO A 148 14.33 -7.52 20.55
CA PRO A 148 15.34 -8.46 20.04
C PRO A 148 14.77 -9.68 19.31
N VAL A 149 13.62 -10.19 19.75
CA VAL A 149 12.94 -11.35 19.13
C VAL A 149 12.45 -11.06 17.70
N LEU A 150 12.20 -9.79 17.37
CA LEU A 150 11.76 -9.36 16.04
C LEU A 150 12.93 -9.06 15.10
N ASN A 151 14.17 -9.08 15.59
CA ASN A 151 15.37 -8.83 14.79
C ASN A 151 15.89 -10.14 14.16
N SER A 152 15.10 -10.73 13.26
CA SER A 152 15.43 -11.94 12.52
C SER A 152 15.33 -11.69 11.00
N TYR A 153 16.32 -12.18 10.26
CA TYR A 153 16.35 -12.09 8.80
C TYR A 153 15.13 -12.75 8.15
N TRP A 154 14.79 -13.97 8.59
CA TRP A 154 13.63 -14.70 8.06
C TRP A 154 12.32 -14.03 8.40
N LEU A 155 12.19 -13.45 9.58
CA LEU A 155 11.00 -12.69 9.97
C LEU A 155 10.81 -11.47 9.06
N MET A 156 11.86 -10.71 8.79
CA MET A 156 11.77 -9.54 7.90
C MET A 156 11.28 -9.91 6.51
N ILE A 157 11.81 -10.99 5.91
CA ILE A 157 11.39 -11.43 4.57
C ILE A 157 9.96 -11.97 4.61
N HIS A 158 9.62 -12.79 5.59
CA HIS A 158 8.28 -13.30 5.79
C HIS A 158 7.24 -12.19 5.86
N VAL A 159 7.44 -11.24 6.76
CA VAL A 159 6.52 -10.12 6.96
C VAL A 159 6.43 -9.25 5.69
N ALA A 160 7.54 -8.98 5.02
CA ALA A 160 7.54 -8.23 3.77
C ALA A 160 6.61 -8.88 2.72
N VAL A 161 6.72 -10.19 2.52
CA VAL A 161 5.92 -10.92 1.51
C VAL A 161 4.46 -11.04 1.92
N ILE A 162 4.18 -11.40 3.19
CA ILE A 162 2.81 -11.54 3.71
C ILE A 162 2.09 -10.18 3.65
N VAL A 163 2.69 -9.13 4.18
CA VAL A 163 2.05 -7.82 4.24
C VAL A 163 1.88 -7.23 2.85
N ALA A 164 2.86 -7.43 1.94
CA ALA A 164 2.71 -7.03 0.54
C ALA A 164 1.58 -7.77 -0.19
N SER A 165 1.27 -9.03 0.19
CA SER A 165 0.17 -9.80 -0.41
C SER A 165 -1.21 -9.18 -0.17
N TYR A 166 -1.37 -8.39 0.90
CA TYR A 166 -2.62 -7.66 1.15
C TYR A 166 -2.87 -6.55 0.13
N GLY A 167 -1.82 -6.05 -0.55
CA GLY A 167 -1.97 -5.07 -1.63
C GLY A 167 -2.84 -5.57 -2.78
N PRO A 168 -2.51 -6.69 -3.44
CA PRO A 168 -3.33 -7.29 -4.49
C PRO A 168 -4.75 -7.66 -4.01
N PHE A 169 -4.91 -8.17 -2.79
CA PHE A 169 -6.24 -8.48 -2.26
C PHE A 169 -7.09 -7.22 -2.06
N THR A 170 -6.51 -6.15 -1.56
CA THR A 170 -7.19 -4.85 -1.39
C THR A 170 -7.55 -4.26 -2.76
N LEU A 171 -6.66 -4.37 -3.74
CA LEU A 171 -6.94 -4.01 -5.13
C LEU A 171 -8.11 -4.80 -5.68
N ALA A 172 -8.13 -6.12 -5.48
CA ALA A 172 -9.20 -6.98 -5.93
C ALA A 172 -10.56 -6.63 -5.28
N MET A 173 -10.56 -6.32 -3.99
CA MET A 173 -11.75 -5.86 -3.28
C MET A 173 -12.36 -4.62 -3.93
N ILE A 174 -11.57 -3.57 -4.16
CA ILE A 174 -12.10 -2.32 -4.73
C ILE A 174 -12.54 -2.50 -6.18
N LEU A 175 -11.80 -3.27 -6.97
CA LEU A 175 -12.19 -3.54 -8.36
C LEU A 175 -13.47 -4.37 -8.45
N GLY A 176 -13.69 -5.29 -7.51
CA GLY A 176 -14.96 -6.02 -7.39
C GLY A 176 -16.13 -5.08 -7.12
N LEU A 177 -15.97 -4.13 -6.19
CA LEU A 177 -17.00 -3.11 -5.92
C LEU A 177 -17.25 -2.22 -7.14
N VAL A 178 -16.21 -1.72 -7.80
CA VAL A 178 -16.33 -0.89 -9.00
C VAL A 178 -17.01 -1.67 -10.13
N SER A 179 -16.65 -2.94 -10.33
CA SER A 179 -17.31 -3.80 -11.33
C SER A 179 -18.80 -3.95 -11.04
N LEU A 180 -19.18 -4.17 -9.77
CA LEU A 180 -20.57 -4.25 -9.35
C LEU A 180 -21.34 -2.96 -9.66
N PHE A 181 -20.75 -1.79 -9.35
CA PHE A 181 -21.35 -0.51 -9.71
C PHE A 181 -21.54 -0.36 -11.22
N LEU A 182 -20.53 -0.69 -12.03
CA LEU A 182 -20.66 -0.62 -13.49
C LEU A 182 -21.77 -1.53 -14.03
N ILE A 183 -21.92 -2.74 -13.45
CA ILE A 183 -23.00 -3.67 -13.83
C ILE A 183 -24.37 -3.06 -13.52
N ILE A 184 -24.57 -2.51 -12.32
CA ILE A 184 -25.84 -1.89 -11.90
C ILE A 184 -26.22 -0.72 -12.81
N PHE A 185 -25.26 0.11 -13.21
CA PHE A 185 -25.50 1.28 -14.08
C PHE A 185 -25.51 0.94 -15.59
N THR A 186 -25.38 -0.33 -15.96
CA THR A 186 -25.41 -0.76 -17.35
C THR A 186 -26.82 -0.75 -17.89
N ASN A 187 -27.05 0.03 -18.96
CA ASN A 187 -28.30 0.15 -19.69
C ASN A 187 -28.10 -0.21 -21.17
N LYS A 188 -29.18 -0.48 -21.91
CA LYS A 188 -29.11 -0.80 -23.34
C LYS A 188 -28.33 0.20 -24.19
N LYS A 189 -28.33 1.50 -23.81
CA LYS A 189 -27.63 2.58 -24.53
C LYS A 189 -26.11 2.61 -24.29
N ASN A 190 -25.63 2.16 -23.12
CA ASN A 190 -24.22 2.22 -22.72
C ASN A 190 -23.55 0.84 -22.63
N LYS A 191 -24.30 -0.24 -22.89
CA LYS A 191 -23.88 -1.63 -22.71
C LYS A 191 -22.49 -1.91 -23.28
N ALA A 192 -22.24 -1.57 -24.53
CA ALA A 192 -20.97 -1.87 -25.20
C ALA A 192 -19.74 -1.20 -24.53
N LYS A 193 -19.90 0.03 -24.02
CA LYS A 193 -18.82 0.76 -23.33
C LYS A 193 -18.58 0.20 -21.93
N MET A 194 -19.66 -0.09 -21.21
CA MET A 194 -19.57 -0.64 -19.85
C MET A 194 -19.02 -2.07 -19.86
N GLU A 195 -19.44 -2.90 -20.78
CA GLU A 195 -18.98 -4.28 -20.92
C GLU A 195 -17.47 -4.38 -21.14
N LEU A 196 -16.89 -3.46 -21.94
CA LEU A 196 -15.44 -3.43 -22.14
C LEU A 196 -14.70 -3.11 -20.83
N ASN A 197 -15.16 -2.09 -20.10
CA ASN A 197 -14.53 -1.72 -18.82
C ASN A 197 -14.71 -2.83 -17.76
N ILE A 198 -15.88 -3.47 -17.70
CA ILE A 198 -16.14 -4.58 -16.78
C ILE A 198 -15.19 -5.74 -17.09
N LYS A 199 -15.03 -6.13 -18.35
CA LYS A 199 -14.08 -7.20 -18.73
C LYS A 199 -12.65 -6.87 -18.34
N GLU A 200 -12.20 -5.65 -18.61
CA GLU A 200 -10.86 -5.19 -18.27
C GLU A 200 -10.61 -5.28 -16.75
N ILE A 201 -11.53 -4.75 -15.94
CA ILE A 201 -11.44 -4.81 -14.47
C ILE A 201 -11.49 -6.25 -13.98
N THR A 202 -12.32 -7.11 -14.58
CA THR A 202 -12.42 -8.52 -14.19
C THR A 202 -11.10 -9.26 -14.39
N TYR A 203 -10.42 -9.05 -15.53
CA TYR A 203 -9.10 -9.65 -15.76
C TYR A 203 -8.05 -9.16 -14.76
N ILE A 204 -8.04 -7.86 -14.46
CA ILE A 204 -7.13 -7.30 -13.47
C ILE A 204 -7.41 -7.87 -12.08
N ASN A 205 -8.69 -8.04 -11.75
CA ASN A 205 -9.13 -8.60 -10.47
C ASN A 205 -8.69 -10.05 -10.31
N GLU A 206 -8.88 -10.87 -11.33
CA GLU A 206 -8.42 -12.27 -11.34
C GLU A 206 -6.90 -12.37 -11.19
N LEU A 207 -6.15 -11.53 -11.91
CA LEU A 207 -4.70 -11.47 -11.81
C LEU A 207 -4.24 -11.05 -10.41
N ALA A 208 -4.90 -10.04 -9.82
CA ALA A 208 -4.60 -9.55 -8.49
C ALA A 208 -4.86 -10.63 -7.41
N LEU A 209 -6.00 -11.32 -7.47
CA LEU A 209 -6.33 -12.42 -6.56
C LEU A 209 -5.31 -13.57 -6.67
N THR A 210 -4.98 -13.97 -7.90
CA THR A 210 -4.02 -15.05 -8.15
C THR A 210 -2.63 -14.69 -7.60
N LEU A 211 -2.15 -13.49 -7.87
CA LEU A 211 -0.85 -13.06 -7.37
C LEU A 211 -0.85 -12.90 -5.85
N GLY A 212 -1.90 -12.34 -5.27
CA GLY A 212 -2.06 -12.22 -3.81
C GLY A 212 -2.00 -13.58 -3.13
N LEU A 213 -2.69 -14.59 -3.69
CA LEU A 213 -2.68 -15.97 -3.19
C LEU A 213 -1.28 -16.60 -3.29
N VAL A 214 -0.58 -16.43 -4.41
CA VAL A 214 0.80 -16.93 -4.58
C VAL A 214 1.73 -16.30 -3.55
N MET A 215 1.68 -14.98 -3.38
CA MET A 215 2.50 -14.27 -2.40
C MET A 215 2.18 -14.72 -0.96
N LEU A 216 0.89 -14.85 -0.62
CA LEU A 216 0.45 -15.31 0.71
C LEU A 216 0.97 -16.73 0.99
N THR A 217 0.87 -17.62 0.01
CA THR A 217 1.36 -19.01 0.12
C THR A 217 2.87 -19.05 0.35
N ILE A 218 3.65 -18.31 -0.47
CA ILE A 218 5.11 -18.22 -0.29
C ILE A 218 5.43 -17.64 1.09
N GLY A 219 4.72 -16.58 1.49
CA GLY A 219 4.90 -15.96 2.80
C GLY A 219 4.65 -16.93 3.95
N ASN A 220 3.63 -17.78 3.89
CA ASN A 220 3.39 -18.81 4.92
C ASN A 220 4.55 -19.79 5.06
N PHE A 221 5.13 -20.27 3.95
CA PHE A 221 6.32 -21.14 4.01
C PHE A 221 7.52 -20.43 4.62
N LEU A 222 7.74 -19.16 4.30
CA LEU A 222 8.81 -18.35 4.90
C LEU A 222 8.60 -18.15 6.41
N GLY A 223 7.33 -18.00 6.85
CA GLY A 223 6.97 -17.94 8.26
C GLY A 223 7.25 -19.20 9.01
N GLY A 224 6.97 -20.37 8.41
CA GLY A 224 7.34 -21.67 8.97
C GLY A 224 8.86 -21.83 9.10
N GLN A 225 9.65 -21.35 8.12
CA GLN A 225 11.10 -21.37 8.22
C GLN A 225 11.63 -20.51 9.40
N TRP A 226 11.06 -19.31 9.57
CA TRP A 226 11.36 -18.48 10.73
C TRP A 226 10.98 -19.15 12.05
N ALA A 227 9.80 -19.77 12.11
CA ALA A 227 9.33 -20.48 13.30
C ALA A 227 10.26 -21.66 13.67
N ASN A 228 10.72 -22.40 12.67
CA ASN A 228 11.67 -23.51 12.86
C ASN A 228 13.01 -23.02 13.41
N GLU A 229 13.54 -21.91 12.93
CA GLU A 229 14.79 -21.33 13.40
C GLU A 229 14.66 -20.76 14.82
N SER A 230 13.54 -20.09 15.11
CA SER A 230 13.33 -19.37 16.37
C SER A 230 12.84 -20.28 17.52
N TRP A 231 12.04 -21.30 17.20
CA TRP A 231 11.39 -22.18 18.20
C TRP A 231 11.63 -23.67 17.97
N GLY A 232 12.44 -24.06 16.99
CA GLY A 232 12.78 -25.44 16.69
C GLY A 232 11.62 -26.28 16.12
N ARG A 233 10.55 -25.65 15.68
CA ARG A 233 9.39 -26.32 15.06
C ARG A 233 8.81 -25.48 13.94
N TYR A 234 8.48 -26.13 12.84
CA TYR A 234 7.93 -25.48 11.65
C TYR A 234 6.46 -25.07 11.82
N TRP A 235 5.69 -25.84 12.59
CA TRP A 235 4.25 -25.66 12.83
C TRP A 235 3.87 -26.06 14.24
N GLY A 236 3.12 -25.23 14.96
CA GLY A 236 2.75 -25.45 16.36
C GLY A 236 1.26 -25.57 16.63
N TRP A 237 0.41 -25.43 15.60
CA TRP A 237 -1.06 -25.43 15.74
C TRP A 237 -1.59 -24.34 16.69
N ASP A 238 -0.87 -23.24 16.81
CA ASP A 238 -1.38 -22.11 17.56
C ASP A 238 -2.53 -21.40 16.82
N PRO A 239 -3.31 -20.53 17.51
CA PRO A 239 -4.44 -19.84 16.87
C PRO A 239 -4.09 -19.04 15.63
N LYS A 240 -2.87 -18.52 15.51
CA LYS A 240 -2.43 -17.74 14.33
C LYS A 240 -2.08 -18.64 13.14
N GLU A 241 -1.63 -19.85 13.41
CA GLU A 241 -1.31 -20.85 12.38
C GLU A 241 -2.56 -21.55 11.83
N THR A 242 -3.64 -21.63 12.63
CA THR A 242 -4.88 -22.34 12.28
C THR A 242 -5.93 -21.47 11.61
N TRP A 243 -5.84 -20.16 11.67
CA TRP A 243 -6.72 -19.17 11.01
C TRP A 243 -6.10 -18.65 9.72
#